data_330776b8c04df50153dca153fff1fb0c
#
_entry.id   330776b8c04df50153dca153fff1fb0c
#
_cell.length_a   1.000
_cell.length_b   1.000
_cell.length_c   1.000
_cell.angle_alpha   90.00
_cell.angle_beta   90.00
_cell.angle_gamma   90.00
#
_symmetry.space_group_name_H-M   'P 1'
#
loop_
_entity.id
_entity.type
_entity.pdbx_description
1 polymer ?
#
loop_
_entity_poly.entity_id
_entity_poly.type
_entity_poly.pdbx_seq_one_letter_code
_entity_poly.pdbx_strand_id
1 'polypeptide(L)'
;MTIEDAGTKALAVPDRTVSPTGIATVQTEHLIGDISDALRLLDAVERVRGHAHPLILGLQDAVGIKMPAALVLSAISNGRDTAHAVAAQVGTTTGEAQLAIAELAGLGLVRTSPALTVTGMGQARLSQLDGLTVRVLDVVTGILGPADAAQLIRLLHTVADGLESAAITATAATDQLPQTILHN
;
A
#
# COMPACT_ATOMS: atom_id res chain seq x y z
N MET A 1 -9.92 12.90 80.73
CA MET A 1 -8.87 13.00 79.67
C MET A 1 -8.67 11.58 79.19
N THR A 2 -9.44 11.25 78.17
CA THR A 2 -9.67 9.84 77.70
C THR A 2 -9.00 9.76 76.32
N ILE A 3 -8.06 8.85 76.17
CA ILE A 3 -7.38 8.58 74.91
C ILE A 3 -8.14 7.47 74.20
N GLU A 4 -8.71 7.76 73.03
CA GLU A 4 -9.40 6.79 72.18
C GLU A 4 -8.38 6.02 71.33
N ASP A 5 -8.62 4.75 71.34
CA ASP A 5 -7.96 3.64 70.69
C ASP A 5 -8.20 3.68 69.15
N ALA A 6 -7.15 3.76 68.35
CA ALA A 6 -7.23 3.74 66.90
C ALA A 6 -7.09 2.31 66.39
N GLY A 7 -8.25 1.71 66.03
CA GLY A 7 -8.34 0.37 65.46
C GLY A 7 -7.62 0.23 64.13
N THR A 8 -6.67 -0.67 64.10
CA THR A 8 -5.95 -1.10 62.87
C THR A 8 -6.88 -1.95 62.00
N LYS A 9 -7.31 -1.35 60.89
CA LYS A 9 -8.12 -2.03 59.87
C LYS A 9 -7.19 -2.82 58.96
N ALA A 10 -7.13 -4.12 59.14
CA ALA A 10 -6.43 -5.05 58.28
C ALA A 10 -7.03 -5.00 56.86
N LEU A 11 -6.25 -4.57 55.86
CA LEU A 11 -6.58 -4.71 54.44
C LEU A 11 -6.47 -6.18 54.04
N ALA A 12 -7.61 -6.82 53.79
CA ALA A 12 -7.66 -8.12 53.12
C ALA A 12 -7.20 -7.97 51.68
N VAL A 13 -6.06 -8.58 51.33
CA VAL A 13 -5.58 -8.74 49.98
C VAL A 13 -6.44 -9.80 49.30
N PRO A 14 -7.15 -9.51 48.18
CA PRO A 14 -7.88 -10.56 47.47
C PRO A 14 -6.86 -11.47 46.77
N ASP A 15 -6.87 -12.73 47.12
CA ASP A 15 -6.14 -13.82 46.48
C ASP A 15 -6.69 -13.98 45.05
N ARG A 16 -5.98 -13.39 44.06
CA ARG A 16 -6.26 -13.58 42.64
C ARG A 16 -5.51 -14.83 42.18
N THR A 17 -6.12 -15.98 42.41
CA THR A 17 -5.76 -17.19 41.65
C THR A 17 -6.20 -17.00 40.21
N VAL A 18 -5.33 -16.45 39.37
CA VAL A 18 -5.54 -16.38 37.93
C VAL A 18 -5.31 -17.79 37.40
N SER A 19 -6.37 -18.49 37.05
CA SER A 19 -6.29 -19.79 36.37
C SER A 19 -5.64 -19.62 35.02
N PRO A 20 -4.54 -20.31 34.71
CA PRO A 20 -3.81 -20.16 33.45
C PRO A 20 -4.62 -20.57 32.20
N THR A 21 -5.72 -21.29 32.38
CA THR A 21 -6.58 -21.77 31.29
C THR A 21 -7.40 -20.65 30.62
N GLY A 22 -7.75 -19.58 31.34
CA GLY A 22 -8.58 -18.49 30.80
C GLY A 22 -7.82 -17.58 29.78
N ILE A 23 -6.50 -17.40 29.99
CA ILE A 23 -5.70 -16.50 29.14
C ILE A 23 -5.46 -17.12 27.75
N ALA A 24 -5.23 -18.44 27.69
CA ALA A 24 -5.00 -19.15 26.43
C ALA A 24 -6.25 -19.17 25.54
N THR A 25 -7.46 -19.33 26.14
CA THR A 25 -8.71 -19.38 25.40
C THR A 25 -9.06 -18.02 24.78
N VAL A 26 -8.87 -16.92 25.50
CA VAL A 26 -9.16 -15.57 25.00
C VAL A 26 -8.21 -15.19 23.84
N GLN A 27 -6.92 -15.54 23.92
CA GLN A 27 -5.97 -15.29 22.85
C GLN A 27 -6.28 -16.11 21.59
N THR A 28 -6.72 -17.34 21.75
CA THR A 28 -7.04 -18.21 20.61
C THR A 28 -8.31 -17.76 19.88
N GLU A 29 -9.34 -17.33 20.59
CA GLU A 29 -10.57 -16.78 19.99
C GLU A 29 -10.29 -15.46 19.24
N HIS A 30 -9.44 -14.60 19.78
CA HIS A 30 -9.06 -13.35 19.11
C HIS A 30 -8.24 -13.63 17.83
N LEU A 31 -7.28 -14.55 17.89
CA LEU A 31 -6.50 -14.96 16.72
C LEU A 31 -7.35 -15.60 15.61
N ILE A 32 -8.39 -16.38 15.98
CA ILE A 32 -9.30 -16.98 14.99
C ILE A 32 -10.18 -15.90 14.33
N GLY A 33 -10.66 -14.93 15.09
CA GLY A 33 -11.39 -13.76 14.56
C GLY A 33 -10.53 -12.97 13.57
N ASP A 34 -9.31 -12.64 13.93
CA ASP A 34 -8.37 -11.91 13.09
C ASP A 34 -8.02 -12.64 11.79
N ILE A 35 -7.83 -13.97 11.83
CA ILE A 35 -7.57 -14.78 10.63
C ILE A 35 -8.79 -14.80 9.71
N SER A 36 -10.00 -14.97 10.25
CA SER A 36 -11.23 -14.98 9.46
C SER A 36 -11.47 -13.62 8.79
N ASP A 37 -11.21 -12.53 9.47
CA ASP A 37 -11.36 -11.18 8.94
C ASP A 37 -10.28 -10.86 7.90
N ALA A 38 -9.05 -11.33 8.11
CA ALA A 38 -7.98 -11.24 7.13
C ALA A 38 -8.31 -11.99 5.83
N LEU A 39 -8.87 -13.20 5.94
CA LEU A 39 -9.29 -13.98 4.77
C LEU A 39 -10.46 -13.32 4.03
N ARG A 40 -11.43 -12.74 4.74
CA ARG A 40 -12.52 -11.97 4.12
C ARG A 40 -12.02 -10.73 3.40
N LEU A 41 -11.06 -10.02 4.00
CA LEU A 41 -10.43 -8.88 3.36
C LEU A 41 -9.69 -9.30 2.09
N LEU A 42 -8.93 -10.40 2.16
CA LEU A 42 -8.20 -10.94 1.00
C LEU A 42 -9.15 -11.34 -0.13
N ASP A 43 -10.25 -12.03 0.18
CA ASP A 43 -11.29 -12.38 -0.80
C ASP A 43 -11.91 -11.12 -1.44
N ALA A 44 -12.21 -10.10 -0.64
CA ALA A 44 -12.74 -8.84 -1.15
C ALA A 44 -11.75 -8.14 -2.09
N VAL A 45 -10.47 -8.10 -1.74
CA VAL A 45 -9.41 -7.53 -2.58
C VAL A 45 -9.28 -8.30 -3.90
N GLU A 46 -9.27 -9.63 -3.86
CA GLU A 46 -9.19 -10.46 -5.06
C GLU A 46 -10.42 -10.28 -5.97
N ARG A 47 -11.61 -10.17 -5.41
CA ARG A 47 -12.83 -9.87 -6.18
C ARG A 47 -12.75 -8.50 -6.85
N VAL A 48 -12.34 -7.47 -6.13
CA VAL A 48 -12.14 -6.13 -6.72
C VAL A 48 -11.10 -6.18 -7.82
N ARG A 49 -9.97 -6.83 -7.60
CA ARG A 49 -8.91 -7.03 -8.60
C ARG A 49 -9.44 -7.72 -9.85
N GLY A 50 -10.19 -8.80 -9.69
CA GLY A 50 -10.78 -9.56 -10.81
C GLY A 50 -11.72 -8.72 -11.66
N HIS A 51 -12.54 -7.88 -11.05
CA HIS A 51 -13.46 -7.00 -11.77
C HIS A 51 -12.81 -5.74 -12.33
N ALA A 52 -11.75 -5.22 -11.67
CA ALA A 52 -10.99 -4.06 -12.15
C ALA A 52 -10.07 -4.41 -13.32
N HIS A 53 -9.59 -5.64 -13.42
CA HIS A 53 -8.60 -6.04 -14.43
C HIS A 53 -9.06 -5.78 -15.88
N PRO A 54 -10.28 -6.14 -16.31
CA PRO A 54 -10.78 -5.82 -17.66
C PRO A 54 -10.85 -4.30 -17.92
N LEU A 55 -11.19 -3.51 -16.90
CA LEU A 55 -11.21 -2.05 -17.01
C LEU A 55 -9.81 -1.49 -17.21
N ILE A 56 -8.82 -2.00 -16.49
CA ILE A 56 -7.41 -1.61 -16.64
C ILE A 56 -6.90 -1.95 -18.03
N LEU A 57 -7.20 -3.15 -18.54
CA LEU A 57 -6.83 -3.54 -19.90
C LEU A 57 -7.49 -2.63 -20.95
N GLY A 58 -8.78 -2.33 -20.82
CA GLY A 58 -9.48 -1.40 -21.70
C GLY A 58 -8.88 0.02 -21.66
N LEU A 59 -8.43 0.49 -20.49
CA LEU A 59 -7.71 1.75 -20.36
C LEU A 59 -6.36 1.72 -21.09
N GLN A 60 -5.59 0.64 -20.92
CA GLN A 60 -4.30 0.46 -21.59
C GLN A 60 -4.46 0.43 -23.12
N ASP A 61 -5.46 -0.27 -23.62
CA ASP A 61 -5.76 -0.33 -25.06
C ASP A 61 -6.17 1.06 -25.60
N ALA A 62 -7.00 1.79 -24.85
CA ALA A 62 -7.45 3.11 -25.27
C ALA A 62 -6.32 4.14 -25.30
N VAL A 63 -5.36 4.05 -24.39
CA VAL A 63 -4.23 4.98 -24.28
C VAL A 63 -2.99 4.50 -25.06
N GLY A 64 -2.91 3.20 -25.33
CA GLY A 64 -1.79 2.59 -26.08
C GLY A 64 -0.48 2.51 -25.26
N ILE A 65 -0.56 2.60 -23.93
CA ILE A 65 0.56 2.39 -23.01
C ILE A 65 0.11 1.57 -21.80
N LYS A 66 1.03 0.78 -21.26
CA LYS A 66 0.77 -0.02 -20.05
C LYS A 66 0.66 0.87 -18.82
N MET A 67 -0.13 0.45 -17.84
CA MET A 67 -0.35 1.23 -16.61
C MET A 67 0.96 1.60 -15.87
N PRO A 68 1.96 0.70 -15.69
CA PRO A 68 3.23 1.09 -15.09
C PRO A 68 3.96 2.21 -15.85
N ALA A 69 3.96 2.16 -17.20
CA ALA A 69 4.56 3.21 -18.03
C ALA A 69 3.75 4.53 -17.94
N ALA A 70 2.43 4.46 -17.81
CA ALA A 70 1.58 5.62 -17.59
C ALA A 70 1.89 6.34 -16.27
N LEU A 71 2.13 5.59 -15.18
CA LEU A 71 2.55 6.15 -13.89
C LEU A 71 3.92 6.81 -13.97
N VAL A 72 4.87 6.19 -14.69
CA VAL A 72 6.20 6.78 -14.95
C VAL A 72 6.08 8.07 -15.76
N LEU A 73 5.25 8.09 -16.82
CA LEU A 73 5.00 9.28 -17.62
C LEU A 73 4.41 10.43 -16.79
N SER A 74 3.45 10.11 -15.89
CA SER A 74 2.88 11.07 -14.95
C SER A 74 3.92 11.61 -13.97
N ALA A 75 4.79 10.75 -13.41
CA ALA A 75 5.86 11.17 -12.51
C ALA A 75 6.83 12.15 -13.19
N ILE A 76 7.21 11.89 -14.45
CA ILE A 76 8.07 12.79 -15.24
C ILE A 76 7.35 14.13 -15.49
N SER A 77 6.06 14.09 -15.80
CA SER A 77 5.24 15.31 -15.98
C SER A 77 5.16 16.15 -14.71
N ASN A 78 5.21 15.50 -13.54
CA ASN A 78 5.26 16.15 -12.21
C ASN A 78 6.67 16.64 -11.83
N GLY A 79 7.61 16.70 -12.79
CA GLY A 79 8.93 17.25 -12.60
C GLY A 79 9.97 16.28 -12.04
N ARG A 80 9.72 14.97 -12.07
CA ARG A 80 10.75 13.97 -11.74
C ARG A 80 11.68 13.80 -12.94
N ASP A 81 12.92 14.20 -12.80
CA ASP A 81 13.93 14.30 -13.85
C ASP A 81 14.98 13.19 -13.85
N THR A 82 14.92 12.29 -12.86
CA THR A 82 15.81 11.13 -12.73
C THR A 82 15.04 9.84 -12.54
N ALA A 83 15.60 8.73 -13.04
CA ALA A 83 14.98 7.40 -12.87
C ALA A 83 14.79 7.03 -11.38
N HIS A 84 15.69 7.46 -10.51
CA HIS A 84 15.57 7.24 -9.07
C HIS A 84 14.39 8.02 -8.47
N ALA A 85 14.22 9.29 -8.81
CA ALA A 85 13.09 10.10 -8.33
C ALA A 85 11.74 9.60 -8.87
N VAL A 86 11.73 9.13 -10.12
CA VAL A 86 10.55 8.47 -10.74
C VAL A 86 10.21 7.19 -9.98
N ALA A 87 11.20 6.32 -9.76
CA ALA A 87 11.03 5.06 -9.04
C ALA A 87 10.45 5.27 -7.63
N ALA A 88 11.00 6.23 -6.88
CA ALA A 88 10.52 6.59 -5.55
C ALA A 88 9.07 7.08 -5.54
N GLN A 89 8.65 7.86 -6.57
CA GLN A 89 7.27 8.34 -6.67
C GLN A 89 6.28 7.25 -7.06
N VAL A 90 6.70 6.31 -7.92
CA VAL A 90 5.82 5.25 -8.47
C VAL A 90 5.78 4.03 -7.55
N GLY A 91 6.71 3.90 -6.59
CA GLY A 91 6.82 2.73 -5.72
C GLY A 91 7.41 1.51 -6.46
N THR A 92 8.45 1.72 -7.29
CA THR A 92 9.09 0.67 -8.08
C THR A 92 10.62 0.73 -7.92
N THR A 93 11.34 -0.22 -8.50
CA THR A 93 12.80 -0.19 -8.50
C THR A 93 13.34 0.80 -9.56
N THR A 94 14.54 1.35 -9.32
CA THR A 94 15.20 2.23 -10.30
C THR A 94 15.40 1.55 -11.65
N GLY A 95 15.67 0.23 -11.66
CA GLY A 95 15.83 -0.56 -12.88
C GLY A 95 14.52 -0.65 -13.69
N GLU A 96 13.40 -0.92 -13.02
CA GLU A 96 12.08 -0.93 -13.67
C GLU A 96 11.67 0.44 -14.20
N ALA A 97 11.95 1.51 -13.44
CA ALA A 97 11.74 2.88 -13.90
C ALA A 97 12.58 3.19 -15.14
N GLN A 98 13.85 2.75 -15.21
CA GLN A 98 14.71 2.92 -16.39
C GLN A 98 14.15 2.19 -17.61
N LEU A 99 13.67 0.96 -17.45
CA LEU A 99 13.05 0.19 -18.53
C LEU A 99 11.78 0.88 -19.05
N ALA A 100 10.92 1.37 -18.16
CA ALA A 100 9.72 2.09 -18.54
C ALA A 100 10.05 3.44 -19.23
N ILE A 101 11.07 4.18 -18.77
CA ILE A 101 11.54 5.39 -19.42
C ILE A 101 12.07 5.10 -20.84
N ALA A 102 12.81 4.01 -21.02
CA ALA A 102 13.31 3.60 -22.33
C ALA A 102 12.15 3.22 -23.28
N GLU A 103 11.15 2.48 -22.78
CA GLU A 103 9.92 2.16 -23.54
C GLU A 103 9.19 3.45 -23.97
N LEU A 104 8.97 4.39 -23.06
CA LEU A 104 8.32 5.67 -23.33
C LEU A 104 9.13 6.54 -24.32
N ALA A 105 10.46 6.50 -24.23
CA ALA A 105 11.32 7.19 -25.19
C ALA A 105 11.23 6.56 -26.59
N GLY A 106 11.18 5.21 -26.68
CA GLY A 106 10.96 4.50 -27.93
C GLY A 106 9.62 4.83 -28.59
N LEU A 107 8.60 5.12 -27.78
CA LEU A 107 7.28 5.58 -28.24
C LEU A 107 7.23 7.09 -28.53
N GLY A 108 8.33 7.82 -28.30
CA GLY A 108 8.40 9.27 -28.49
C GLY A 108 7.61 10.10 -27.47
N LEU A 109 7.20 9.48 -26.34
CA LEU A 109 6.39 10.14 -25.30
C LEU A 109 7.23 10.93 -24.31
N VAL A 110 8.49 10.55 -24.13
CA VAL A 110 9.48 11.28 -23.33
C VAL A 110 10.77 11.50 -24.12
N ARG A 111 11.51 12.52 -23.74
CA ARG A 111 12.86 12.81 -24.22
C ARG A 111 13.82 12.67 -23.05
N THR A 112 14.93 11.97 -23.26
CA THR A 112 15.92 11.67 -22.22
C THR A 112 17.17 12.58 -22.30
N SER A 113 17.30 13.37 -23.36
CA SER A 113 18.43 14.29 -23.54
C SER A 113 17.93 15.65 -24.09
N PRO A 114 18.44 16.80 -23.60
CA PRO A 114 19.46 16.98 -22.55
C PRO A 114 18.95 16.71 -21.11
N ALA A 115 17.64 16.62 -20.92
CA ALA A 115 16.99 16.30 -19.66
C ALA A 115 15.79 15.38 -19.90
N LEU A 116 15.40 14.62 -18.86
CA LEU A 116 14.22 13.78 -18.89
C LEU A 116 12.96 14.66 -18.85
N THR A 117 12.23 14.71 -19.97
CA THR A 117 11.05 15.57 -20.13
C THR A 117 9.97 14.89 -20.95
N VAL A 118 8.71 15.21 -20.66
CA VAL A 118 7.55 14.77 -21.46
C VAL A 118 7.50 15.53 -22.78
N THR A 119 7.23 14.84 -23.87
CA THR A 119 7.00 15.45 -25.19
C THR A 119 5.57 15.94 -25.36
N GLY A 120 5.28 16.72 -26.42
CA GLY A 120 3.90 17.10 -26.75
C GLY A 120 2.98 15.88 -26.96
N MET A 121 3.51 14.78 -27.53
CA MET A 121 2.78 13.53 -27.70
C MET A 121 2.54 12.83 -26.35
N GLY A 122 3.52 12.85 -25.44
CA GLY A 122 3.37 12.37 -24.07
C GLY A 122 2.33 13.16 -23.29
N GLN A 123 2.31 14.48 -23.43
CA GLN A 123 1.30 15.33 -22.79
C GLN A 123 -0.12 15.03 -23.30
N ALA A 124 -0.28 14.80 -24.61
CA ALA A 124 -1.58 14.40 -25.16
C ALA A 124 -2.05 13.05 -24.60
N ARG A 125 -1.14 12.09 -24.39
CA ARG A 125 -1.45 10.80 -23.76
C ARG A 125 -1.85 10.97 -22.28
N LEU A 126 -1.17 11.82 -21.53
CA LEU A 126 -1.56 12.13 -20.14
C LEU A 126 -2.95 12.74 -20.07
N SER A 127 -3.26 13.69 -20.96
CA SER A 127 -4.61 14.28 -21.01
C SER A 127 -5.71 13.26 -21.33
N GLN A 128 -5.42 12.25 -22.15
CA GLN A 128 -6.34 11.13 -22.38
C GLN A 128 -6.52 10.28 -21.11
N LEU A 129 -5.43 9.98 -20.39
CA LEU A 129 -5.46 9.26 -19.12
C LEU A 129 -6.29 10.00 -18.07
N ASP A 130 -6.08 11.30 -17.92
CA ASP A 130 -6.81 12.14 -16.97
C ASP A 130 -8.32 12.09 -17.24
N GLY A 131 -8.72 12.21 -18.50
CA GLY A 131 -10.13 12.12 -18.90
C GLY A 131 -10.76 10.75 -18.60
N LEU A 132 -9.99 9.66 -18.71
CA LEU A 132 -10.46 8.31 -18.38
C LEU A 132 -10.47 8.07 -16.88
N THR A 133 -9.48 8.58 -16.14
CA THR A 133 -9.40 8.49 -14.69
C THR A 133 -10.59 9.21 -14.03
N VAL A 134 -10.96 10.39 -14.51
CA VAL A 134 -12.17 11.11 -14.04
C VAL A 134 -13.41 10.25 -14.20
N ARG A 135 -13.60 9.57 -15.33
CA ARG A 135 -14.76 8.69 -15.56
C ARG A 135 -14.77 7.50 -14.61
N VAL A 136 -13.63 6.88 -14.35
CA VAL A 136 -13.54 5.78 -13.37
C VAL A 136 -13.87 6.28 -11.96
N LEU A 137 -13.36 7.46 -11.59
CA LEU A 137 -13.65 8.08 -10.31
C LEU A 137 -15.14 8.42 -10.17
N ASP A 138 -15.78 8.92 -11.23
CA ASP A 138 -17.22 9.20 -11.26
C ASP A 138 -18.04 7.92 -11.03
N VAL A 139 -17.66 6.79 -11.64
CA VAL A 139 -18.30 5.50 -11.40
C VAL A 139 -18.14 5.04 -9.94
N VAL A 140 -16.93 5.09 -9.40
CA VAL A 140 -16.66 4.71 -8.00
C VAL A 140 -17.43 5.62 -7.04
N THR A 141 -17.41 6.93 -7.30
CA THR A 141 -18.14 7.92 -6.50
C THR A 141 -19.65 7.74 -6.60
N GLY A 142 -20.15 7.36 -7.78
CA GLY A 142 -21.57 7.03 -8.00
C GLY A 142 -22.04 5.80 -7.22
N ILE A 143 -21.16 4.80 -7.04
CA ILE A 143 -21.46 3.59 -6.27
C ILE A 143 -21.39 3.82 -4.76
N LEU A 144 -20.34 4.48 -4.31
CA LEU A 144 -20.03 4.63 -2.87
C LEU A 144 -20.52 5.94 -2.27
N GLY A 145 -20.74 6.96 -3.10
CA GLY A 145 -20.85 8.37 -2.66
C GLY A 145 -19.48 9.01 -2.45
N PRO A 146 -19.42 10.36 -2.47
CA PRO A 146 -18.14 11.09 -2.47
C PRO A 146 -17.33 10.94 -1.16
N ALA A 147 -18.00 10.85 -0.02
CA ALA A 147 -17.33 10.70 1.29
C ALA A 147 -16.65 9.34 1.43
N ASP A 148 -17.36 8.27 1.09
CA ASP A 148 -16.86 6.90 1.20
C ASP A 148 -15.78 6.61 0.13
N ALA A 149 -15.92 7.14 -1.08
CA ALA A 149 -14.89 7.07 -2.12
C ALA A 149 -13.58 7.73 -1.64
N ALA A 150 -13.66 8.94 -1.06
CA ALA A 150 -12.49 9.61 -0.50
C ALA A 150 -11.88 8.84 0.68
N GLN A 151 -12.71 8.21 1.52
CA GLN A 151 -12.24 7.37 2.61
C GLN A 151 -11.55 6.11 2.10
N LEU A 152 -12.12 5.45 1.10
CA LEU A 152 -11.52 4.27 0.46
C LEU A 152 -10.12 4.57 -0.09
N ILE A 153 -9.96 5.69 -0.81
CA ILE A 153 -8.67 6.12 -1.34
C ILE A 153 -7.65 6.29 -0.20
N ARG A 154 -8.03 6.97 0.89
CA ARG A 154 -7.13 7.14 2.04
C ARG A 154 -6.73 5.83 2.68
N LEU A 155 -7.67 4.90 2.86
CA LEU A 155 -7.40 3.58 3.45
C LEU A 155 -6.47 2.76 2.55
N LEU A 156 -6.67 2.78 1.23
CA LEU A 156 -5.80 2.09 0.27
C LEU A 156 -4.37 2.63 0.32
N HIS A 157 -4.18 3.96 0.41
CA HIS A 157 -2.85 4.54 0.58
C HIS A 157 -2.21 4.09 1.89
N THR A 158 -2.95 4.15 3.02
CA THR A 158 -2.44 3.71 4.32
C THR A 158 -2.00 2.24 4.30
N VAL A 159 -2.77 1.37 3.64
CA VAL A 159 -2.41 -0.05 3.50
C VAL A 159 -1.16 -0.21 2.61
N ALA A 160 -1.08 0.51 1.50
CA ALA A 160 0.07 0.48 0.61
C ALA A 160 1.36 0.90 1.33
N ASP A 161 1.33 2.02 2.05
CA ASP A 161 2.45 2.54 2.85
C ASP A 161 2.87 1.54 3.95
N GLY A 162 1.90 0.90 4.60
CA GLY A 162 2.14 -0.13 5.61
C GLY A 162 2.80 -1.39 5.03
N LEU A 163 2.36 -1.84 3.87
CA LEU A 163 2.95 -3.00 3.18
C LEU A 163 4.36 -2.71 2.69
N GLU A 164 4.62 -1.50 2.19
CA GLU A 164 5.97 -1.07 1.78
C GLU A 164 6.92 -1.09 2.99
N SER A 165 6.50 -0.52 4.11
CA SER A 165 7.29 -0.52 5.36
C SER A 165 7.56 -1.93 5.87
N ALA A 166 6.59 -2.84 5.80
CA ALA A 166 6.73 -4.23 6.20
C ALA A 166 7.70 -4.99 5.26
N ALA A 167 7.64 -4.74 3.96
CA ALA A 167 8.55 -5.36 2.98
C ALA A 167 10.01 -4.94 3.21
N ILE A 168 10.26 -3.66 3.48
CA ILE A 168 11.59 -3.14 3.81
C ILE A 168 12.13 -3.82 5.07
N THR A 169 11.31 -3.96 6.11
CA THR A 169 11.70 -4.61 7.37
C THR A 169 12.02 -6.09 7.19
N ALA A 170 11.22 -6.81 6.40
CA ALA A 170 11.43 -8.22 6.10
C ALA A 170 12.74 -8.45 5.32
N THR A 171 13.05 -7.59 4.35
CA THR A 171 14.29 -7.66 3.56
C THR A 171 15.51 -7.41 4.44
N ALA A 172 15.45 -6.41 5.32
CA ALA A 172 16.54 -6.12 6.27
C ALA A 172 16.78 -7.27 7.27
N ALA A 173 15.73 -7.98 7.70
CA ALA A 173 15.84 -9.13 8.59
C ALA A 173 16.47 -10.34 7.89
N THR A 174 16.22 -10.51 6.59
CA THR A 174 16.80 -11.63 5.80
C THR A 174 18.29 -11.44 5.55
N ASP A 175 18.74 -10.19 5.39
CA ASP A 175 20.16 -9.87 5.16
C ASP A 175 21.02 -10.02 6.43
N GLN A 176 20.40 -10.10 7.61
CA GLN A 176 21.06 -10.33 8.90
C GLN A 176 21.21 -11.78 9.31
N LEU A 177 20.73 -12.75 8.50
CA LEU A 177 20.95 -14.16 8.79
C LEU A 177 22.43 -14.52 8.58
N PRO A 178 23.16 -14.97 9.62
CA PRO A 178 24.58 -15.31 9.49
C PRO A 178 24.76 -16.46 8.52
N GLN A 179 25.60 -16.27 7.50
CA GLN A 179 26.02 -17.29 6.53
C GLN A 179 26.92 -18.37 7.17
N THR A 180 26.62 -18.81 8.37
CA THR A 180 27.51 -19.68 9.18
C THR A 180 27.23 -21.18 9.01
N ILE A 181 26.50 -21.64 8.01
CA ILE A 181 26.27 -23.07 7.83
C ILE A 181 26.61 -23.51 6.39
N LEU A 182 27.83 -23.32 5.94
CA LEU A 182 28.34 -24.06 4.75
C LEU A 182 29.86 -24.28 4.83
N HIS A 183 30.37 -24.76 5.96
CA HIS A 183 31.69 -25.38 6.00
C HIS A 183 31.69 -26.50 7.04
N ASN A 184 31.20 -27.68 6.63
CA ASN A 184 31.60 -28.94 7.25
C ASN A 184 31.45 -30.07 6.25
#